data_143d6035c48a9c8c1b7ed1ee8ff868a7
#
_entry.id   143d6035c48a9c8c1b7ed1ee8ff868a7
#
_cell.length_a   1.000
_cell.length_b   1.000
_cell.length_c   1.000
_cell.angle_alpha   90.00
_cell.angle_beta   90.00
_cell.angle_gamma   90.00
#
_symmetry.space_group_name_H-M   'P 1'
#
loop_
_entity.id
_entity.type
_entity.pdbx_description
1 polymer ?
#
loop_
_entity_poly.entity_id
_entity_poly.type
_entity_poly.pdbx_seq_one_letter_code
_entity_poly.pdbx_strand_id
1 'polypeptide(L)'
;MLNTDGIVIRPATEAELPLLEELARRIWPDTYGKILTPGQIDYMIEMMYALPVVQKERAEGVAFELILDGEKPVGFLSYGPYKDEPPTMKLHKLYLDFGYHGRGIGSMALQHAIAAAKRAGCRFLRLNVNKNNAAALRAYQRNGFYQAEAVKVDIGGGYFMDDYVMEVKL
;
A
#
# COMPACT_ATOMS: atom_id res chain seq x y z
N MET A 1 19.35 -7.29 -9.31
CA MET A 1 18.80 -8.43 -10.09
C MET A 1 17.34 -8.67 -9.71
N LEU A 2 16.46 -8.74 -10.70
CA LEU A 2 15.06 -9.03 -10.46
C LEU A 2 14.87 -10.54 -10.27
N ASN A 3 14.19 -10.93 -9.21
CA ASN A 3 13.83 -12.32 -8.94
C ASN A 3 12.41 -12.38 -8.42
N THR A 4 11.46 -12.44 -9.34
CA THR A 4 10.04 -12.51 -9.06
C THR A 4 9.44 -13.90 -9.36
N ASP A 5 10.29 -14.89 -9.58
CA ASP A 5 9.85 -16.26 -9.86
C ASP A 5 9.00 -16.80 -8.71
N GLY A 6 7.87 -17.40 -9.04
CA GLY A 6 6.94 -17.96 -8.07
C GLY A 6 6.05 -16.94 -7.37
N ILE A 7 6.22 -15.64 -7.66
CA ILE A 7 5.39 -14.59 -7.08
C ILE A 7 4.11 -14.42 -7.88
N VAL A 8 2.98 -14.44 -7.16
CA VAL A 8 1.64 -14.26 -7.73
C VAL A 8 0.95 -13.14 -6.98
N ILE A 9 0.29 -12.26 -7.71
CA ILE A 9 -0.59 -11.23 -7.15
C ILE A 9 -2.01 -11.56 -7.56
N ARG A 10 -2.90 -11.74 -6.60
CA ARG A 10 -4.31 -12.06 -6.85
C ARG A 10 -5.24 -11.42 -5.83
N PRO A 11 -6.52 -11.20 -6.18
CA PRO A 11 -7.49 -10.70 -5.23
C PRO A 11 -7.60 -11.60 -3.99
N ALA A 12 -7.71 -10.96 -2.82
CA ALA A 12 -8.03 -11.66 -1.59
C ALA A 12 -9.50 -12.09 -1.62
N THR A 13 -9.78 -13.29 -1.16
CA THR A 13 -11.16 -13.75 -0.93
C THR A 13 -11.71 -13.13 0.33
N GLU A 14 -13.04 -13.19 0.53
CA GLU A 14 -13.66 -12.72 1.76
C GLU A 14 -13.07 -13.38 3.00
N ALA A 15 -12.83 -14.70 2.93
CA ALA A 15 -12.23 -15.47 4.02
C ALA A 15 -10.78 -15.07 4.32
N GLU A 16 -10.09 -14.49 3.35
CA GLU A 16 -8.68 -14.08 3.48
C GLU A 16 -8.52 -12.64 3.99
N LEU A 17 -9.58 -11.84 4.06
CA LEU A 17 -9.46 -10.45 4.52
C LEU A 17 -8.79 -10.31 5.89
N PRO A 18 -9.02 -11.19 6.88
CA PRO A 18 -8.30 -11.13 8.15
C PRO A 18 -6.77 -11.27 8.04
N LEU A 19 -6.25 -11.87 6.97
CA LEU A 19 -4.82 -11.98 6.74
C LEU A 19 -4.14 -10.62 6.58
N LEU A 20 -4.88 -9.60 6.13
CA LEU A 20 -4.31 -8.27 5.92
C LEU A 20 -3.82 -7.67 7.24
N GLU A 21 -4.59 -7.79 8.32
CA GLU A 21 -4.17 -7.33 9.64
C GLU A 21 -2.97 -8.15 10.16
N GLU A 22 -3.00 -9.47 10.00
CA GLU A 22 -1.87 -10.33 10.40
C GLU A 22 -0.58 -9.93 9.68
N LEU A 23 -0.65 -9.74 8.38
CA LEU A 23 0.48 -9.31 7.56
C LEU A 23 0.98 -7.93 7.99
N ALA A 24 0.07 -6.97 8.21
CA ALA A 24 0.43 -5.64 8.66
C ALA A 24 1.13 -5.68 10.01
N ARG A 25 0.63 -6.45 10.98
CA ARG A 25 1.25 -6.57 12.30
C ARG A 25 2.63 -7.22 12.24
N ARG A 26 2.88 -8.08 11.26
CA ARG A 26 4.20 -8.68 11.04
C ARG A 26 5.15 -7.73 10.30
N ILE A 27 4.67 -6.99 9.32
CA ILE A 27 5.51 -6.16 8.43
C ILE A 27 5.79 -4.77 8.99
N TRP A 28 4.79 -4.11 9.58
CA TRP A 28 4.89 -2.72 10.01
C TRP A 28 6.01 -2.43 11.01
N PRO A 29 6.32 -3.29 12.00
CA PRO A 29 7.46 -3.04 12.89
C PRO A 29 8.79 -2.92 12.14
N ASP A 30 9.01 -3.70 11.09
CA ASP A 30 10.21 -3.61 10.26
C ASP A 30 10.22 -2.34 9.40
N THR A 31 9.05 -1.93 8.91
CA THR A 31 8.90 -0.74 8.06
C THR A 31 8.97 0.55 8.86
N TYR A 32 8.25 0.62 9.97
CA TYR A 32 7.99 1.85 10.72
C TYR A 32 8.61 1.91 12.11
N GLY A 33 9.28 0.83 12.56
CA GLY A 33 9.78 0.74 13.93
C GLY A 33 10.78 1.84 14.32
N LYS A 34 11.47 2.44 13.37
CA LYS A 34 12.38 3.57 13.57
C LYS A 34 11.75 4.93 13.25
N ILE A 35 10.52 4.94 12.75
CA ILE A 35 9.82 6.14 12.27
C ILE A 35 8.66 6.49 13.20
N LEU A 36 7.91 5.49 13.65
CA LEU A 36 6.72 5.64 14.47
C LEU A 36 6.91 4.91 15.81
N THR A 37 6.21 5.39 16.84
CA THR A 37 6.17 4.69 18.13
C THR A 37 5.36 3.40 18.02
N PRO A 38 5.63 2.38 18.86
CA PRO A 38 4.80 1.17 18.90
C PRO A 38 3.32 1.47 19.12
N GLY A 39 2.99 2.46 19.94
CA GLY A 39 1.61 2.88 20.19
C GLY A 39 0.94 3.43 18.94
N GLN A 40 1.65 4.22 18.14
CA GLN A 40 1.11 4.76 16.89
C GLN A 40 0.92 3.64 15.85
N ILE A 41 1.86 2.71 15.75
CA ILE A 41 1.75 1.55 14.86
C ILE A 41 0.49 0.76 15.20
N ASP A 42 0.29 0.41 16.45
CA ASP A 42 -0.89 -0.34 16.90
C ASP A 42 -2.18 0.41 16.61
N TYR A 43 -2.23 1.70 16.94
CA TYR A 43 -3.37 2.56 16.67
C TYR A 43 -3.73 2.60 15.18
N MET A 44 -2.75 2.78 14.32
CA MET A 44 -2.96 2.86 12.88
C MET A 44 -3.40 1.52 12.29
N ILE A 45 -2.81 0.42 12.72
CA ILE A 45 -3.20 -0.91 12.24
C ILE A 45 -4.66 -1.18 12.60
N GLU A 46 -5.06 -0.90 13.83
CA GLU A 46 -6.45 -1.11 14.25
C GLU A 46 -7.41 -0.23 13.45
N MET A 47 -7.07 1.04 13.27
CA MET A 47 -7.88 1.99 12.50
C MET A 47 -8.05 1.57 11.03
N MET A 48 -7.00 1.03 10.42
CA MET A 48 -6.95 0.78 8.97
C MET A 48 -7.28 -0.66 8.57
N TYR A 49 -7.07 -1.63 9.46
CA TYR A 49 -7.12 -3.07 9.12
C TYR A 49 -8.17 -3.86 9.89
N ALA A 50 -8.89 -3.25 10.83
CA ALA A 50 -10.00 -3.94 11.49
C ALA A 50 -10.95 -4.48 10.42
N LEU A 51 -11.40 -5.72 10.60
CA LEU A 51 -12.21 -6.41 9.58
C LEU A 51 -13.40 -5.59 9.07
N PRO A 52 -14.20 -4.92 9.94
CA PRO A 52 -15.31 -4.09 9.45
C PRO A 52 -14.86 -2.95 8.53
N VAL A 53 -13.68 -2.37 8.80
CA VAL A 53 -13.12 -1.27 7.98
C VAL A 53 -12.76 -1.78 6.59
N VAL A 54 -12.04 -2.90 6.51
CA VAL A 54 -11.63 -3.51 5.25
C VAL A 54 -12.84 -3.98 4.44
N GLN A 55 -13.83 -4.57 5.09
CA GLN A 55 -15.07 -4.98 4.44
C GLN A 55 -15.83 -3.81 3.85
N LYS A 56 -15.89 -2.70 4.58
CA LYS A 56 -16.55 -1.47 4.11
C LYS A 56 -15.81 -0.88 2.89
N GLU A 57 -14.50 -0.75 2.97
CA GLU A 57 -13.70 -0.24 1.86
C GLU A 57 -13.87 -1.11 0.61
N ARG A 58 -13.86 -2.43 0.77
CA ARG A 58 -14.07 -3.36 -0.34
C ARG A 58 -15.45 -3.17 -0.98
N ALA A 59 -16.49 -3.00 -0.17
CA ALA A 59 -17.85 -2.72 -0.66
C ALA A 59 -17.93 -1.38 -1.41
N GLU A 60 -17.06 -0.44 -1.09
CA GLU A 60 -16.96 0.87 -1.75
C GLU A 60 -16.08 0.87 -3.00
N GLY A 61 -15.59 -0.29 -3.43
CA GLY A 61 -14.83 -0.43 -4.66
C GLY A 61 -13.31 -0.51 -4.51
N VAL A 62 -12.80 -0.58 -3.28
CA VAL A 62 -11.36 -0.77 -3.04
C VAL A 62 -10.98 -2.22 -3.27
N ALA A 63 -9.99 -2.45 -4.11
CA ALA A 63 -9.43 -3.77 -4.32
C ALA A 63 -8.41 -4.10 -3.22
N PHE A 64 -8.46 -5.32 -2.72
CA PHE A 64 -7.45 -5.87 -1.81
C PHE A 64 -6.85 -7.10 -2.46
N GLU A 65 -5.54 -7.09 -2.65
CA GLU A 65 -4.83 -8.18 -3.31
C GLU A 65 -3.70 -8.71 -2.45
N LEU A 66 -3.48 -10.01 -2.50
CA LEU A 66 -2.38 -10.67 -1.81
C LEU A 66 -1.20 -10.84 -2.77
N ILE A 67 0.00 -10.69 -2.21
CA ILE A 67 1.25 -11.05 -2.86
C ILE A 67 1.68 -12.38 -2.26
N LEU A 68 1.83 -13.39 -3.10
CA LEU A 68 2.08 -14.77 -2.68
C LEU A 68 3.39 -15.30 -3.26
N ASP A 69 4.14 -16.01 -2.45
CA ASP A 69 5.24 -16.85 -2.92
C ASP A 69 4.73 -18.30 -2.87
N GLY A 70 4.36 -18.84 -4.05
CA GLY A 70 3.57 -20.06 -4.09
C GLY A 70 2.22 -19.83 -3.39
N GLU A 71 1.98 -20.53 -2.29
CA GLU A 71 0.78 -20.38 -1.47
C GLU A 71 0.99 -19.50 -0.23
N LYS A 72 2.23 -19.06 0.02
CA LYS A 72 2.58 -18.29 1.21
C LYS A 72 2.32 -16.81 1.01
N PRO A 73 1.45 -16.17 1.81
CA PRO A 73 1.27 -14.72 1.78
C PRO A 73 2.53 -14.01 2.29
N VAL A 74 3.10 -13.15 1.48
CA VAL A 74 4.32 -12.40 1.79
C VAL A 74 4.13 -10.90 1.74
N GLY A 75 2.96 -10.45 1.30
CA GLY A 75 2.64 -9.03 1.22
C GLY A 75 1.23 -8.81 0.68
N PHE A 76 0.89 -7.56 0.51
CA PHE A 76 -0.43 -7.19 -0.01
C PHE A 76 -0.40 -5.77 -0.58
N LEU A 77 -1.39 -5.48 -1.41
CA LEU A 77 -1.64 -4.12 -1.89
C LEU A 77 -3.14 -3.85 -1.94
N SER A 78 -3.48 -2.57 -1.92
CA SER A 78 -4.86 -2.10 -1.95
C SER A 78 -4.95 -0.81 -2.74
N TYR A 79 -5.89 -0.73 -3.65
CA TYR A 79 -6.10 0.45 -4.50
C TYR A 79 -7.57 0.60 -4.86
N GLY A 80 -7.98 1.83 -5.16
CA GLY A 80 -9.36 2.10 -5.54
C GLY A 80 -9.56 3.51 -6.06
N PRO A 81 -10.80 3.82 -6.51
CA PRO A 81 -11.13 5.15 -7.02
C PRO A 81 -10.88 6.23 -5.97
N TYR A 82 -10.34 7.37 -6.39
CA TYR A 82 -10.03 8.48 -5.48
C TYR A 82 -10.69 9.80 -5.92
N LYS A 83 -10.58 10.15 -7.19
CA LYS A 83 -11.20 11.35 -7.78
C LYS A 83 -11.79 11.01 -9.13
N ASP A 84 -12.89 11.68 -9.46
CA ASP A 84 -13.54 11.54 -10.75
C ASP A 84 -13.00 12.50 -11.81
N GLU A 85 -12.48 13.67 -11.36
CA GLU A 85 -12.02 14.73 -12.28
C GLU A 85 -10.74 15.38 -11.76
N PRO A 86 -9.57 15.19 -12.40
CA PRO A 86 -9.33 14.14 -13.40
C PRO A 86 -9.43 12.75 -12.78
N PRO A 87 -9.80 11.72 -13.56
CA PRO A 87 -9.95 10.38 -12.99
C PRO A 87 -8.63 9.88 -12.43
N THR A 88 -8.63 9.64 -11.12
CA THR A 88 -7.43 9.30 -10.33
C THR A 88 -7.72 8.07 -9.48
N MET A 89 -6.81 7.11 -9.51
CA MET A 89 -6.81 5.99 -8.59
C MET A 89 -5.84 6.25 -7.45
N LYS A 90 -6.15 5.75 -6.27
CA LYS A 90 -5.25 5.80 -5.12
C LYS A 90 -4.76 4.41 -4.77
N LEU A 91 -3.44 4.28 -4.65
CA LEU A 91 -2.80 3.12 -4.02
C LEU A 91 -2.81 3.38 -2.51
N HIS A 92 -3.67 2.65 -1.79
CA HIS A 92 -3.83 2.84 -0.35
C HIS A 92 -2.76 2.12 0.46
N LYS A 93 -2.38 0.92 0.03
CA LYS A 93 -1.48 0.03 0.77
C LYS A 93 -0.60 -0.73 -0.20
N LEU A 94 0.68 -0.84 0.17
CA LEU A 94 1.64 -1.73 -0.49
C LEU A 94 2.70 -2.09 0.53
N TYR A 95 2.68 -3.32 0.99
CA TYR A 95 3.60 -3.82 2.01
C TYR A 95 4.10 -5.21 1.63
N LEU A 96 5.36 -5.46 1.95
CA LEU A 96 6.04 -6.71 1.61
C LEU A 96 6.93 -7.12 2.79
N ASP A 97 6.92 -8.40 3.12
CA ASP A 97 7.82 -8.96 4.13
C ASP A 97 9.27 -8.56 3.84
N PHE A 98 9.99 -8.18 4.89
CA PHE A 98 11.36 -7.69 4.76
C PHE A 98 12.27 -8.69 4.02
N GLY A 99 12.12 -9.99 4.26
CA GLY A 99 12.90 -11.03 3.59
C GLY A 99 12.69 -11.11 2.07
N TYR A 100 11.67 -10.45 1.55
CA TYR A 100 11.36 -10.40 0.13
C TYR A 100 11.76 -9.08 -0.54
N HIS A 101 12.36 -8.14 0.21
CA HIS A 101 12.87 -6.89 -0.34
C HIS A 101 14.11 -7.14 -1.22
N GLY A 102 14.36 -6.23 -2.15
CA GLY A 102 15.54 -6.30 -3.03
C GLY A 102 15.43 -7.27 -4.19
N ARG A 103 14.25 -7.87 -4.42
CA ARG A 103 14.00 -8.83 -5.50
C ARG A 103 13.18 -8.27 -6.67
N GLY A 104 12.76 -7.00 -6.59
CA GLY A 104 11.91 -6.38 -7.61
C GLY A 104 10.42 -6.64 -7.44
N ILE A 105 10.01 -7.29 -6.35
CA ILE A 105 8.59 -7.62 -6.10
C ILE A 105 7.77 -6.36 -5.85
N GLY A 106 8.31 -5.39 -5.11
CA GLY A 106 7.65 -4.11 -4.88
C GLY A 106 7.37 -3.36 -6.18
N SER A 107 8.33 -3.32 -7.09
CA SER A 107 8.15 -2.74 -8.42
C SER A 107 7.12 -3.50 -9.25
N MET A 108 7.12 -4.83 -9.17
CA MET A 108 6.11 -5.68 -9.81
C MET A 108 4.70 -5.30 -9.31
N ALA A 109 4.53 -5.15 -8.00
CA ALA A 109 3.25 -4.76 -7.40
C ALA A 109 2.82 -3.33 -7.82
N LEU A 110 3.77 -2.38 -7.89
CA LEU A 110 3.50 -1.03 -8.39
C LEU A 110 3.04 -1.05 -9.85
N GLN A 111 3.70 -1.81 -10.70
CA GLN A 111 3.32 -1.94 -12.10
C GLN A 111 1.95 -2.63 -12.24
N HIS A 112 1.63 -3.57 -11.37
CA HIS A 112 0.30 -4.19 -11.30
C HIS A 112 -0.79 -3.14 -11.00
N ALA A 113 -0.56 -2.27 -10.01
CA ALA A 113 -1.49 -1.19 -9.66
C ALA A 113 -1.61 -0.15 -10.80
N ILE A 114 -0.50 0.21 -11.42
CA ILE A 114 -0.48 1.12 -12.59
C ILE A 114 -1.32 0.54 -13.74
N ALA A 115 -1.16 -0.74 -14.03
CA ALA A 115 -1.93 -1.41 -15.07
C ALA A 115 -3.43 -1.43 -14.74
N ALA A 116 -3.78 -1.68 -13.49
CA ALA A 116 -5.18 -1.63 -13.03
C ALA A 116 -5.78 -0.23 -13.19
N ALA A 117 -5.03 0.80 -12.82
CA ALA A 117 -5.46 2.19 -12.98
C ALA A 117 -5.67 2.58 -14.45
N LYS A 118 -4.78 2.15 -15.32
CA LYS A 118 -4.93 2.35 -16.78
C LYS A 118 -6.18 1.66 -17.33
N ARG A 119 -6.42 0.41 -16.93
CA ARG A 119 -7.62 -0.33 -17.37
C ARG A 119 -8.90 0.34 -16.90
N ALA A 120 -8.87 0.99 -15.74
CA ALA A 120 -10.00 1.73 -15.20
C ALA A 120 -10.19 3.12 -15.86
N GLY A 121 -9.33 3.50 -16.80
CA GLY A 121 -9.41 4.79 -17.48
C GLY A 121 -8.88 5.97 -16.69
N CYS A 122 -8.11 5.71 -15.64
CA CYS A 122 -7.53 6.77 -14.82
C CYS A 122 -6.37 7.47 -15.53
N ARG A 123 -6.18 8.75 -15.20
CA ARG A 123 -5.07 9.55 -15.73
C ARG A 123 -3.89 9.61 -14.76
N PHE A 124 -4.15 9.36 -13.49
CA PHE A 124 -3.14 9.41 -12.45
C PHE A 124 -3.32 8.25 -11.47
N LEU A 125 -2.20 7.79 -10.92
CA LEU A 125 -2.17 6.95 -9.74
C LEU A 125 -1.46 7.73 -8.64
N ARG A 126 -2.08 7.84 -7.47
CA ARG A 126 -1.63 8.65 -6.34
C ARG A 126 -1.47 7.78 -5.10
N LEU A 127 -0.52 8.11 -4.24
CA LEU A 127 -0.29 7.43 -2.98
C LEU A 127 0.22 8.40 -1.92
N ASN A 128 0.05 8.03 -0.66
CA ASN A 128 0.67 8.72 0.46
C ASN A 128 1.81 7.86 1.00
N VAL A 129 2.91 8.50 1.40
CA VAL A 129 4.07 7.83 1.98
C VAL A 129 4.64 8.68 3.10
N ASN A 130 4.98 8.05 4.23
CA ASN A 130 5.59 8.75 5.34
C ASN A 130 6.88 9.45 4.88
N LYS A 131 7.04 10.72 5.25
CA LYS A 131 8.22 11.54 4.87
C LYS A 131 9.55 10.90 5.23
N ASN A 132 9.58 10.11 6.28
CA ASN A 132 10.79 9.47 6.79
C ASN A 132 11.01 8.06 6.25
N ASN A 133 10.11 7.56 5.39
CA ASN A 133 10.27 6.27 4.75
C ASN A 133 11.12 6.41 3.48
N ALA A 134 12.43 6.61 3.67
CA ALA A 134 13.35 6.88 2.58
C ALA A 134 13.43 5.76 1.54
N ALA A 135 13.35 4.51 1.99
CA ALA A 135 13.41 3.35 1.08
C ALA A 135 12.19 3.31 0.15
N ALA A 136 11.00 3.57 0.68
CA ALA A 136 9.78 3.62 -0.12
C ALA A 136 9.81 4.80 -1.09
N LEU A 137 10.24 5.99 -0.63
CA LEU A 137 10.37 7.17 -1.50
C LEU A 137 11.27 6.88 -2.70
N ARG A 138 12.43 6.26 -2.47
CA ARG A 138 13.33 5.88 -3.56
C ARG A 138 12.68 4.89 -4.53
N ALA A 139 11.96 3.90 -4.02
CA ALA A 139 11.28 2.91 -4.85
C ALA A 139 10.20 3.55 -5.72
N TYR A 140 9.41 4.46 -5.17
CA TYR A 140 8.39 5.18 -5.93
C TYR A 140 9.01 6.07 -7.01
N GLN A 141 10.08 6.81 -6.67
CA GLN A 141 10.79 7.64 -7.64
C GLN A 141 11.36 6.81 -8.78
N ARG A 142 11.94 5.64 -8.50
CA ARG A 142 12.43 4.73 -9.54
C ARG A 142 11.33 4.24 -10.48
N ASN A 143 10.09 4.21 -10.01
CA ASN A 143 8.93 3.80 -10.81
C ASN A 143 8.18 4.99 -11.44
N GLY A 144 8.79 6.17 -11.47
CA GLY A 144 8.27 7.33 -12.18
C GLY A 144 7.35 8.25 -11.36
N PHE A 145 7.18 7.98 -10.07
CA PHE A 145 6.40 8.84 -9.18
C PHE A 145 7.17 10.12 -8.83
N TYR A 146 6.47 11.22 -8.72
CA TYR A 146 7.00 12.51 -8.26
C TYR A 146 6.19 12.99 -7.06
N GLN A 147 6.79 13.85 -6.24
CA GLN A 147 6.10 14.45 -5.10
C GLN A 147 5.15 15.55 -5.59
N ALA A 148 3.86 15.35 -5.35
CA ALA A 148 2.82 16.32 -5.72
C ALA A 148 2.49 17.27 -4.57
N GLU A 149 2.47 16.76 -3.33
CA GLU A 149 2.08 17.52 -2.15
C GLU A 149 2.81 17.00 -0.91
N ALA A 150 2.76 17.80 0.16
CA ALA A 150 3.13 17.38 1.51
C ALA A 150 1.92 17.64 2.42
N VAL A 151 1.52 16.64 3.20
CA VAL A 151 0.33 16.72 4.05
C VAL A 151 0.63 16.20 5.45
N LYS A 152 -0.01 16.83 6.44
CA LYS A 152 0.02 16.35 7.82
C LYS A 152 -1.42 16.24 8.30
N VAL A 153 -1.85 15.04 8.63
CA VAL A 153 -3.23 14.73 8.98
C VAL A 153 -3.31 14.26 10.43
N ASP A 154 -4.18 14.89 11.21
CA ASP A 154 -4.53 14.42 12.56
C ASP A 154 -5.42 13.18 12.39
N ILE A 155 -5.00 12.04 12.93
CA ILE A 155 -5.74 10.77 12.82
C ILE A 155 -6.42 10.39 14.14
N GLY A 156 -6.42 11.28 15.13
CA GLY A 156 -6.98 11.02 16.45
C GLY A 156 -5.95 10.39 17.40
N GLY A 157 -6.34 10.22 18.65
CA GLY A 157 -5.47 9.61 19.67
C GLY A 157 -4.20 10.40 19.99
N GLY A 158 -4.07 11.62 19.49
CA GLY A 158 -2.85 12.42 19.60
C GLY A 158 -1.82 12.09 18.53
N TYR A 159 -2.19 11.33 17.50
CA TYR A 159 -1.29 10.89 16.43
C TYR A 159 -1.52 11.65 15.13
N PHE A 160 -0.46 11.72 14.32
CA PHE A 160 -0.48 12.37 13.00
C PHE A 160 0.11 11.44 11.94
N MET A 161 -0.39 11.57 10.71
CA MET A 161 0.25 11.05 9.52
C MET A 161 0.92 12.22 8.80
N ASP A 162 2.24 12.22 8.76
CA ASP A 162 3.06 13.27 8.15
C ASP A 162 3.69 12.72 6.86
N ASP A 163 3.00 12.96 5.74
CA ASP A 163 3.24 12.26 4.49
C ASP A 163 3.59 13.19 3.33
N TYR A 164 4.31 12.63 2.36
CA TYR A 164 4.30 13.12 1.00
C TYR A 164 3.20 12.43 0.20
N VAL A 165 2.55 13.19 -0.66
CA VAL A 165 1.66 12.65 -1.68
C VAL A 165 2.48 12.50 -2.95
N MET A 166 2.63 11.26 -3.43
CA MET A 166 3.34 10.93 -4.66
C MET A 166 2.35 10.59 -5.75
N GLU A 167 2.70 10.91 -6.98
CA GLU A 167 1.80 10.74 -8.12
C GLU A 167 2.57 10.30 -9.35
N VAL A 168 1.95 9.47 -10.18
CA VAL A 168 2.45 9.15 -11.50
C VAL A 168 1.36 9.39 -12.54
N LYS A 169 1.72 10.02 -13.66
CA LYS A 169 0.82 10.20 -14.79
C LYS A 169 0.79 8.90 -15.61
N LEU A 170 -0.42 8.47 -15.93
CA LEU A 170 -0.68 7.23 -16.67
C LEU A 170 -0.75 7.44 -18.18
#